data_f3931c1e452674d3aacc0959b19ea152
#
_entry.id   f3931c1e452674d3aacc0959b19ea152
#
_cell.length_a   1.000
_cell.length_b   1.000
_cell.length_c   1.000
_cell.angle_alpha   90.00
_cell.angle_beta   90.00
_cell.angle_gamma   90.00
#
_symmetry.space_group_name_H-M   'P 1'
#
loop_
_entity.id
_entity.type
_entity.pdbx_description
1 polymer ?
#
loop_
_entity_poly.entity_id
_entity_poly.type
_entity_poly.pdbx_seq_one_letter_code
_entity_poly.pdbx_strand_id
1 'polypeptide(L)'
;SIVKSLVFKSLKKNPYYLCLVSGDKFISEKKLSSIIDDEIEKASADQTKNYTGYSIGGVPPVGHSNSPAQIFIDSNLKRFEKIYAAAGHPYVVFGITFEQIYKITKGKIIDFVQ
;
A
#
# COMPACT_ATOMS: atom_id res chain seq x y z
N SER A 1 0.16 -15.35 3.99
CA SER A 1 -0.44 -14.50 2.97
C SER A 1 0.52 -13.40 2.53
N ILE A 2 0.49 -13.09 1.25
CA ILE A 2 1.34 -12.04 0.67
C ILE A 2 0.56 -10.74 0.63
N VAL A 3 1.20 -9.66 1.11
CA VAL A 3 0.66 -8.31 1.06
C VAL A 3 1.05 -7.66 -0.26
N LYS A 4 0.07 -7.09 -0.96
CA LYS A 4 0.31 -6.22 -2.10
C LYS A 4 0.46 -4.79 -1.60
N SER A 5 1.51 -4.10 -2.06
CA SER A 5 1.71 -2.66 -1.84
C SER A 5 1.34 -1.93 -3.11
N LEU A 6 0.18 -1.29 -3.12
CA LEU A 6 -0.35 -0.61 -4.30
C LEU A 6 -0.28 0.90 -4.10
N VAL A 7 0.16 1.59 -5.15
CA VAL A 7 0.35 3.04 -5.13
C VAL A 7 -0.78 3.72 -5.90
N PHE A 8 -1.42 4.68 -5.27
CA PHE A 8 -2.46 5.51 -5.89
C PHE A 8 -2.01 6.96 -5.86
N LYS A 9 -2.23 7.66 -6.97
CA LYS A 9 -1.91 9.08 -7.03
C LYS A 9 -3.18 9.92 -6.91
N SER A 10 -3.04 11.09 -6.31
CA SER A 10 -4.10 12.09 -6.31
C SER A 10 -4.18 12.74 -7.69
N LEU A 11 -5.40 12.94 -8.20
CA LEU A 11 -5.61 13.63 -9.47
C LEU A 11 -5.55 15.16 -9.33
N LYS A 12 -5.70 15.66 -8.11
CA LYS A 12 -5.77 17.11 -7.83
C LYS A 12 -4.53 17.66 -7.16
N LYS A 13 -3.77 16.80 -6.49
CA LYS A 13 -2.61 17.17 -5.68
C LYS A 13 -1.39 16.37 -6.12
N ASN A 14 -0.23 16.69 -5.58
CA ASN A 14 1.00 15.95 -5.87
C ASN A 14 1.23 14.69 -5.03
N PRO A 15 0.59 14.51 -3.86
CA PRO A 15 0.89 13.36 -3.02
C PRO A 15 0.42 12.05 -3.62
N TYR A 16 1.03 10.97 -3.14
CA TYR A 16 0.54 9.63 -3.43
C TYR A 16 0.17 8.92 -2.13
N TYR A 17 -0.60 7.85 -2.27
CA TYR A 17 -1.07 7.04 -1.16
C TYR A 17 -0.56 5.61 -1.35
N LEU A 18 -0.13 5.00 -0.26
CA LEU A 18 0.26 3.60 -0.27
C LEU A 18 -0.84 2.77 0.38
N CYS A 19 -1.27 1.72 -0.31
CA CYS A 19 -2.33 0.85 0.18
C CYS A 19 -1.78 -0.57 0.32
N LEU A 20 -1.86 -1.11 1.53
CA LEU A 20 -1.41 -2.45 1.85
C LEU A 20 -2.62 -3.36 1.96
N VAL A 21 -2.70 -4.36 1.10
CA VAL A 21 -3.86 -5.24 0.98
C VAL A 21 -3.40 -6.67 0.74
N SER A 22 -4.19 -7.64 1.20
CA SER A 22 -3.92 -9.06 0.94
C SER A 22 -3.92 -9.34 -0.56
N GLY A 23 -3.01 -10.23 -0.99
CA GLY A 23 -2.87 -10.59 -2.40
C GLY A 23 -4.14 -11.18 -3.03
N ASP A 24 -5.04 -11.74 -2.21
CA ASP A 24 -6.31 -12.33 -2.66
C ASP A 24 -7.48 -11.33 -2.68
N LYS A 25 -7.24 -10.06 -2.37
CA LYS A 25 -8.28 -9.04 -2.31
C LYS A 25 -8.05 -7.96 -3.37
N PHE A 26 -9.13 -7.30 -3.75
CA PHE A 26 -9.10 -6.21 -4.71
C PHE A 26 -9.55 -4.93 -4.04
N ILE A 27 -8.85 -3.82 -4.31
CA ILE A 27 -9.19 -2.51 -3.76
C ILE A 27 -10.41 -1.96 -4.48
N SER A 28 -11.35 -1.42 -3.71
CA SER A 28 -12.42 -0.61 -4.25
C SER A 28 -11.93 0.84 -4.33
N GLU A 29 -11.64 1.31 -5.54
CA GLU A 29 -11.18 2.69 -5.73
C GLU A 29 -12.24 3.69 -5.30
N LYS A 30 -13.51 3.36 -5.50
CA LYS A 30 -14.63 4.18 -5.07
C LYS A 30 -14.68 4.33 -3.55
N LYS A 31 -14.55 3.21 -2.82
CA LYS A 31 -14.48 3.23 -1.36
C LYS A 31 -13.29 4.05 -0.88
N LEU A 32 -12.12 3.78 -1.45
CA LEU A 32 -10.88 4.42 -1.05
C LEU A 32 -10.94 5.93 -1.30
N SER A 33 -11.41 6.34 -2.47
CA SER A 33 -11.58 7.75 -2.83
C SER A 33 -12.51 8.46 -1.85
N SER A 34 -13.62 7.80 -1.48
CA SER A 34 -14.57 8.35 -0.52
C SER A 34 -13.95 8.51 0.88
N ILE A 35 -13.18 7.52 1.33
CA ILE A 35 -12.51 7.54 2.64
C ILE A 35 -11.45 8.65 2.69
N ILE A 36 -10.66 8.79 1.63
CA ILE A 36 -9.59 9.80 1.54
C ILE A 36 -10.17 11.19 1.29
N ASP A 37 -11.36 11.27 0.70
CA ASP A 37 -11.97 12.49 0.20
C ASP A 37 -11.08 13.15 -0.86
N ASP A 38 -10.66 12.34 -1.84
CA ASP A 38 -9.79 12.76 -2.92
C ASP A 38 -10.07 11.92 -4.16
N GLU A 39 -9.89 12.51 -5.32
CA GLU A 39 -9.95 11.77 -6.57
C GLU A 39 -8.60 11.13 -6.81
N ILE A 40 -8.59 9.81 -6.98
CA ILE A 40 -7.38 9.03 -7.09
C ILE A 40 -7.43 8.11 -8.29
N GLU A 41 -6.25 7.71 -8.77
CA GLU A 41 -6.13 6.61 -9.73
C GLU A 41 -4.87 5.80 -9.41
N LYS A 42 -4.85 4.55 -9.84
CA LYS A 42 -3.70 3.70 -9.66
C LYS A 42 -2.51 4.28 -10.41
N ALA A 43 -1.37 4.40 -9.75
CA ALA A 43 -0.16 4.88 -10.37
C ALA A 43 0.36 3.86 -11.40
N SER A 44 0.93 4.37 -12.49
CA SER A 44 1.60 3.53 -13.48
C SER A 44 2.89 2.96 -12.91
N ALA A 45 3.52 2.03 -13.63
CA ALA A 45 4.81 1.48 -13.24
C ALA A 45 5.87 2.58 -13.12
N ASP A 46 5.92 3.51 -14.07
CA ASP A 46 6.87 4.63 -14.04
C ASP A 46 6.60 5.57 -12.87
N GLN A 47 5.34 5.90 -12.63
CA GLN A 47 4.95 6.75 -11.51
C GLN A 47 5.29 6.10 -10.17
N THR A 48 5.03 4.81 -10.03
CA THR A 48 5.38 4.05 -8.83
C THR A 48 6.87 4.12 -8.56
N LYS A 49 7.68 3.92 -9.59
CA LYS A 49 9.14 4.01 -9.47
C LYS A 49 9.59 5.41 -9.08
N ASN A 50 9.00 6.44 -9.66
CA ASN A 50 9.35 7.82 -9.36
C ASN A 50 8.97 8.21 -7.93
N TYR A 51 7.80 7.81 -7.45
CA TYR A 51 7.36 8.11 -6.09
C TYR A 51 8.16 7.35 -5.05
N THR A 52 8.28 6.05 -5.22
CA THR A 52 8.77 5.15 -4.16
C THR A 52 10.25 4.82 -4.26
N GLY A 53 10.81 4.89 -5.46
CA GLY A 53 12.16 4.41 -5.75
C GLY A 53 12.22 2.91 -6.07
N TYR A 54 11.08 2.23 -6.02
CA TYR A 54 11.00 0.78 -6.23
C TYR A 54 10.09 0.43 -7.40
N SER A 55 10.41 -0.67 -8.06
CA SER A 55 9.58 -1.17 -9.18
C SER A 55 8.27 -1.74 -8.68
N ILE A 56 7.25 -1.67 -9.52
CA ILE A 56 5.95 -2.26 -9.23
C ILE A 56 6.11 -3.74 -8.87
N GLY A 57 5.37 -4.20 -7.87
CA GLY A 57 5.53 -5.55 -7.34
C GLY A 57 6.61 -5.70 -6.29
N GLY A 58 7.57 -4.77 -6.23
CA GLY A 58 8.66 -4.79 -5.26
C GLY A 58 8.61 -3.70 -4.22
N VAL A 59 7.53 -2.94 -4.17
CA VAL A 59 7.38 -1.78 -3.26
C VAL A 59 7.25 -2.27 -1.81
N PRO A 60 8.22 -1.93 -0.93
CA PRO A 60 8.10 -2.28 0.48
C PRO A 60 7.12 -1.34 1.19
N PRO A 61 6.66 -1.72 2.41
CA PRO A 61 5.73 -0.86 3.15
C PRO A 61 6.35 0.42 3.68
N VAL A 62 7.68 0.51 3.72
CA VAL A 62 8.42 1.69 4.21
C VAL A 62 9.68 1.91 3.38
N GLY A 63 10.35 3.02 3.61
CA GLY A 63 11.65 3.29 2.99
C GLY A 63 11.56 3.84 1.58
N HIS A 64 10.47 4.52 1.25
CA HIS A 64 10.29 5.11 -0.07
C HIS A 64 11.13 6.38 -0.24
N SER A 65 11.54 6.66 -1.49
CA SER A 65 12.29 7.87 -1.83
C SER A 65 11.53 9.14 -1.48
N ASN A 66 10.23 9.15 -1.74
CA ASN A 66 9.32 10.20 -1.31
C ASN A 66 8.30 9.58 -0.38
N SER A 67 8.05 10.23 0.76
CA SER A 67 7.07 9.71 1.71
C SER A 67 5.65 9.81 1.15
N PRO A 68 4.82 8.77 1.29
CA PRO A 68 3.41 8.87 0.91
C PRO A 68 2.69 9.85 1.82
N ALA A 69 1.63 10.48 1.30
CA ALA A 69 0.80 11.37 2.10
C ALA A 69 0.13 10.61 3.24
N GLN A 70 -0.25 9.36 2.98
CA GLN A 70 -0.85 8.47 3.97
C GLN A 70 -0.64 7.03 3.53
N ILE A 71 -0.49 6.14 4.50
CA ILE A 71 -0.47 4.70 4.28
C ILE A 71 -1.77 4.14 4.83
N PHE A 72 -2.47 3.35 4.01
CA PHE A 72 -3.72 2.68 4.40
C PHE A 72 -3.47 1.19 4.46
N ILE A 73 -3.90 0.58 5.55
CA ILE A 73 -3.74 -0.85 5.80
C ILE A 73 -5.12 -1.47 5.83
N ASP A 74 -5.36 -2.47 4.96
CA ASP A 74 -6.63 -3.15 4.95
C ASP A 74 -6.86 -3.89 6.28
N SER A 75 -7.99 -3.61 6.92
CA SER A 75 -8.35 -4.23 8.19
C SER A 75 -8.45 -5.76 8.10
N ASN A 76 -8.72 -6.29 6.91
CA ASN A 76 -8.81 -7.74 6.70
C ASN A 76 -7.45 -8.45 6.85
N LEU A 77 -6.34 -7.73 6.82
CA LEU A 77 -5.03 -8.33 7.05
C LEU A 77 -4.86 -8.85 8.47
N LYS A 78 -5.67 -8.40 9.41
CA LYS A 78 -5.66 -8.88 10.81
C LYS A 78 -5.91 -10.38 10.94
N ARG A 79 -6.60 -10.98 9.96
CA ARG A 79 -6.95 -12.41 9.99
C ARG A 79 -5.73 -13.34 9.87
N PHE A 80 -4.57 -12.81 9.46
CA PHE A 80 -3.36 -13.58 9.26
C PHE A 80 -2.40 -13.40 10.43
N GLU A 81 -1.84 -14.51 10.95
CA GLU A 81 -0.82 -14.45 11.99
C GLU A 81 0.48 -13.84 11.46
N LYS A 82 0.84 -14.22 10.24
CA LYS A 82 2.03 -13.69 9.57
C LYS A 82 1.71 -13.36 8.14
N ILE A 83 2.21 -12.22 7.71
CA ILE A 83 2.08 -11.75 6.34
C ILE A 83 3.47 -11.51 5.76
N TYR A 84 3.58 -11.51 4.44
CA TYR A 84 4.85 -11.35 3.74
C TYR A 84 4.75 -10.14 2.83
N ALA A 85 5.68 -9.21 3.01
CA ALA A 85 5.71 -7.97 2.25
C ALA A 85 6.95 -7.93 1.36
N ALA A 86 6.87 -7.20 0.26
CA ALA A 86 8.01 -7.02 -0.64
C ALA A 86 9.14 -6.28 0.08
N ALA A 87 10.37 -6.68 -0.23
CA ALA A 87 11.58 -6.14 0.38
C ALA A 87 12.39 -5.27 -0.58
N GLY A 88 11.73 -4.60 -1.51
CA GLY A 88 12.38 -3.74 -2.49
C GLY A 88 12.64 -4.41 -3.83
N HIS A 89 12.27 -5.68 -3.97
CA HIS A 89 12.40 -6.44 -5.20
C HIS A 89 11.20 -7.38 -5.34
N PRO A 90 10.65 -7.58 -6.57
CA PRO A 90 9.44 -8.39 -6.75
C PRO A 90 9.52 -9.83 -6.26
N TYR A 91 10.71 -10.40 -6.23
CA TYR A 91 10.89 -11.80 -5.82
C TYR A 91 11.47 -11.96 -4.42
N VAL A 92 11.65 -10.86 -3.68
CA VAL A 92 12.17 -10.89 -2.32
C VAL A 92 11.13 -10.38 -1.37
N VAL A 93 10.75 -11.22 -0.41
CA VAL A 93 9.75 -10.87 0.59
C VAL A 93 10.31 -11.12 1.99
N PHE A 94 9.73 -10.45 2.99
CA PHE A 94 10.05 -10.69 4.38
C PHE A 94 8.76 -10.93 5.17
N GLY A 95 8.87 -11.75 6.22
CA GLY A 95 7.74 -12.03 7.09
C GLY A 95 7.57 -10.94 8.14
N ILE A 96 6.32 -10.56 8.40
CA ILE A 96 6.01 -9.52 9.35
C ILE A 96 4.61 -9.76 9.92
N THR A 97 4.38 -9.37 11.17
CA THR A 97 3.05 -9.45 11.76
C THR A 97 2.24 -8.20 11.41
N PHE A 98 0.92 -8.30 11.53
CA PHE A 98 0.04 -7.13 11.33
C PHE A 98 0.40 -5.99 12.28
N GLU A 99 0.67 -6.32 13.56
CA GLU A 99 1.05 -5.30 14.52
C GLU A 99 2.35 -4.59 14.16
N GLN A 100 3.33 -5.34 13.66
CA GLN A 100 4.60 -4.77 13.23
C GLN A 100 4.41 -3.84 12.03
N ILE A 101 3.62 -4.25 11.04
CA ILE A 101 3.30 -3.40 9.89
C ILE A 101 2.64 -2.10 10.35
N TYR A 102 1.69 -2.20 11.26
CA TYR A 102 1.02 -1.03 11.79
C TYR A 102 2.00 -0.08 12.48
N LYS A 103 2.89 -0.63 13.30
CA LYS A 103 3.87 0.17 14.05
C LYS A 103 4.86 0.87 13.14
N ILE A 104 5.44 0.16 12.16
CA ILE A 104 6.48 0.73 11.31
C ILE A 104 5.94 1.72 10.28
N THR A 105 4.71 1.52 9.81
CA THR A 105 4.11 2.39 8.79
C THR A 105 3.33 3.55 9.40
N LYS A 106 2.84 3.40 10.62
CA LYS A 106 1.89 4.31 11.26
C LYS A 106 0.67 4.53 10.37
N GLY A 107 0.31 3.50 9.61
CA GLY A 107 -0.76 3.57 8.65
C GLY A 107 -2.13 3.60 9.30
N LYS A 108 -3.12 4.01 8.54
CA LYS A 108 -4.52 3.96 8.94
C LYS A 108 -5.11 2.61 8.59
N ILE A 109 -5.71 1.96 9.58
CA ILE A 109 -6.37 0.66 9.38
C ILE A 109 -7.82 0.94 9.00
N ILE A 110 -8.18 0.59 7.77
CA ILE A 110 -9.53 0.81 7.23
C ILE A 110 -9.94 -0.36 6.33
N ASP A 111 -11.22 -0.44 6.03
CA ASP A 111 -11.75 -1.40 5.06
C ASP A 111 -11.99 -0.68 3.73
N PHE A 112 -11.17 -1.00 2.73
CA PHE A 112 -11.27 -0.40 1.40
C PHE A 112 -11.26 -1.44 0.28
N VAL A 113 -11.53 -2.70 0.60
CA VAL A 113 -11.60 -3.77 -0.40
C VAL A 113 -13.04 -3.97 -0.90
N GLN A 114 -13.12 -4.59 -2.07
CA GLN A 114 -14.40 -4.93 -2.68
C GLN A 114 -15.14 -6.00 -1.90
#